data_12c8cacb4e2c9ddd072ef3755f740706
#
_entry.id   12c8cacb4e2c9ddd072ef3755f740706
#
_cell.length_a   1.000
_cell.length_b   1.000
_cell.length_c   1.000
_cell.angle_alpha   90.00
_cell.angle_beta   90.00
_cell.angle_gamma   90.00
#
_symmetry.space_group_name_H-M   'P 1'
#
loop_
_entity.id
_entity.type
_entity.pdbx_description
1 polymer ?
#
loop_
_entity_poly.entity_id
_entity_poly.type
_entity_poly.pdbx_seq_one_letter_code
_entity_poly.pdbx_strand_id
1 'polypeptide(L)'
;MANDGAEGWKATRRREPGKPALGPKAPAGQAKLVRTVGERAVAAIVAAEHGDPFGVLGPHEVAPGVWEVRAMLPEASAAAVTLDAGTTIPMEKRHDAGFFVASFEAPSRPNYRLSLEIGGRTVTREDAYRFGGCLTDEDIAALRDVGGDAVYRKLGAQTATLSGVAGFNFAVWAPNARRVSVIGDFNDWDGRRHPMRLRHAGGVWELFVPQIGPGTRYKFEIKGADRGLYLRADPVAFAAERPPATASVVHGAPAFPWRNDEWLTRRAAKDPRHAPISVYECHLGSWMRAEGNRYLTYRELAEKLIPYVRDMGFSHIELLPITEYPFDGSWGYQPVSLFAPTSRFGSPEEFCSLVEAAHEAGIGLILDWVPGHFPNDPHGLGLFDGTHLYEHADPRQGYHQDWGTYIYNYGRQEVAAFLVANARFWLERYRLDGLRVDAVASMLYLDYSRRAGEWVPNRYGGNENLDAIDFLRRMNEVAYRAAPGVITVAEESTAWPGVSHPTYTGGLGFGFKWNMGWMHDTLRFIAKEPVHRRYHHHDLTFGLLYAFTENFILPLSHDEVVHGKGSILGKMPGDRWQRFANLRAYYGFMWGHPGKKLLFMGGEFGQEREW
;
A
#
# COMPACT_ATOMS: atom_id res chain seq x y z
N MET A 1 -73.97 22.57 -20.43
CA MET A 1 -74.04 22.71 -21.85
C MET A 1 -72.91 21.88 -22.43
N ALA A 2 -73.18 20.64 -22.78
CA ALA A 2 -73.41 20.17 -24.15
C ALA A 2 -72.06 20.27 -24.93
N ASN A 3 -71.46 19.33 -25.56
CA ASN A 3 -71.91 18.04 -26.11
C ASN A 3 -70.68 17.31 -26.66
N ASP A 4 -70.65 15.99 -26.52
CA ASP A 4 -70.41 14.90 -27.48
C ASP A 4 -69.21 14.95 -28.44
N GLY A 5 -68.58 13.78 -28.53
CA GLY A 5 -67.69 13.34 -29.59
C GLY A 5 -66.95 12.08 -29.23
N ALA A 6 -67.67 10.97 -29.17
CA ALA A 6 -67.10 9.62 -29.15
C ALA A 6 -66.56 9.22 -30.53
N GLU A 7 -65.27 8.86 -30.66
CA GLU A 7 -64.84 7.99 -31.75
C GLU A 7 -63.84 6.95 -31.22
N GLY A 8 -64.17 5.73 -31.53
CA GLY A 8 -63.54 4.51 -31.05
C GLY A 8 -62.12 4.26 -31.60
N TRP A 9 -61.25 3.90 -30.74
CA TRP A 9 -59.96 3.38 -31.09
C TRP A 9 -59.95 1.86 -30.94
N LYS A 10 -59.89 1.19 -32.07
CA LYS A 10 -59.66 -0.27 -32.17
C LYS A 10 -58.29 -0.60 -31.56
N ALA A 11 -58.32 -1.42 -30.53
CA ALA A 11 -57.12 -2.03 -29.97
C ALA A 11 -56.47 -2.98 -31.00
N THR A 12 -55.36 -2.55 -31.58
CA THR A 12 -54.46 -3.41 -32.30
C THR A 12 -53.61 -4.18 -31.28
N ARG A 13 -53.86 -5.45 -31.13
CA ARG A 13 -53.00 -6.40 -30.39
C ARG A 13 -51.55 -6.30 -30.94
N ARG A 14 -50.63 -5.74 -30.19
CA ARG A 14 -49.20 -5.87 -30.43
C ARG A 14 -48.85 -7.34 -30.20
N ARG A 15 -48.36 -8.00 -31.25
CA ARG A 15 -47.70 -9.30 -31.15
C ARG A 15 -46.49 -9.15 -30.23
N GLU A 16 -46.40 -9.97 -29.19
CA GLU A 16 -45.20 -10.17 -28.42
C GLU A 16 -44.05 -10.57 -29.36
N PRO A 17 -42.83 -10.02 -29.21
CA PRO A 17 -41.70 -10.51 -29.97
C PRO A 17 -41.41 -11.96 -29.51
N GLY A 18 -41.52 -12.89 -30.45
CA GLY A 18 -41.21 -14.29 -30.23
C GLY A 18 -39.83 -14.46 -29.63
N LYS A 19 -39.69 -15.34 -28.63
CA LYS A 19 -38.39 -15.81 -28.11
C LYS A 19 -37.51 -16.15 -29.31
N PRO A 20 -36.25 -15.67 -29.36
CA PRO A 20 -35.31 -16.15 -30.37
C PRO A 20 -35.15 -17.65 -30.16
N ALA A 21 -35.56 -18.42 -31.13
CA ALA A 21 -35.33 -19.85 -31.18
C ALA A 21 -33.81 -20.07 -31.13
N LEU A 22 -33.34 -20.88 -30.20
CA LEU A 22 -31.99 -21.44 -30.22
C LEU A 22 -31.76 -21.96 -31.64
N GLY A 23 -30.71 -21.43 -32.29
CA GLY A 23 -30.40 -21.66 -33.69
C GLY A 23 -30.24 -23.15 -34.06
N PRO A 24 -30.05 -23.47 -35.34
CA PRO A 24 -30.14 -24.81 -35.87
C PRO A 24 -29.23 -25.78 -35.11
N LYS A 25 -29.78 -26.98 -34.80
CA LYS A 25 -29.00 -28.10 -34.27
C LYS A 25 -27.76 -28.30 -35.13
N ALA A 26 -26.60 -28.40 -34.48
CA ALA A 26 -25.35 -28.78 -35.13
C ALA A 26 -25.58 -29.97 -36.09
N PRO A 27 -24.94 -29.97 -37.28
CA PRO A 27 -25.15 -31.02 -38.27
C PRO A 27 -24.83 -32.39 -37.66
N ALA A 28 -25.75 -33.35 -37.85
CA ALA A 28 -25.59 -34.74 -37.44
C ALA A 28 -24.44 -35.37 -38.25
N GLY A 29 -23.23 -35.38 -37.67
CA GLY A 29 -22.02 -35.89 -38.32
C GLY A 29 -20.75 -35.66 -37.52
N GLN A 30 -20.85 -35.23 -36.26
CA GLN A 30 -19.64 -35.04 -35.43
C GLN A 30 -19.02 -36.40 -35.09
N ALA A 31 -17.84 -36.69 -35.68
CA ALA A 31 -16.93 -37.69 -35.17
C ALA A 31 -16.79 -37.45 -33.66
N LYS A 32 -16.82 -38.52 -32.83
CA LYS A 32 -16.55 -38.43 -31.37
C LYS A 32 -15.23 -37.69 -31.18
N LEU A 33 -15.30 -36.39 -30.94
CA LEU A 33 -14.14 -35.60 -30.59
C LEU A 33 -13.50 -36.24 -29.35
N VAL A 34 -12.25 -36.61 -29.47
CA VAL A 34 -11.47 -37.20 -28.38
C VAL A 34 -11.49 -36.19 -27.21
N ARG A 35 -11.87 -36.62 -26.02
CA ARG A 35 -11.80 -35.79 -24.81
C ARG A 35 -10.36 -35.30 -24.61
N THR A 36 -10.10 -34.03 -24.82
CA THR A 36 -8.75 -33.45 -24.79
C THR A 36 -8.36 -32.95 -23.43
N VAL A 37 -9.32 -32.57 -22.54
CA VAL A 37 -9.09 -32.23 -21.15
C VAL A 37 -9.33 -33.43 -20.23
N GLY A 38 -8.33 -33.83 -19.44
CA GLY A 38 -8.41 -34.95 -18.51
C GLY A 38 -9.28 -34.67 -17.28
N GLU A 39 -9.99 -35.69 -16.78
CA GLU A 39 -10.85 -35.57 -15.58
C GLU A 39 -10.13 -35.02 -14.36
N ARG A 40 -8.82 -35.35 -14.17
CA ARG A 40 -8.02 -34.82 -13.07
C ARG A 40 -7.83 -33.30 -13.16
N ALA A 41 -7.63 -32.77 -14.37
CA ALA A 41 -7.49 -31.32 -14.57
C ALA A 41 -8.82 -30.61 -14.28
N VAL A 42 -9.94 -31.16 -14.75
CA VAL A 42 -11.28 -30.64 -14.44
C VAL A 42 -11.55 -30.65 -12.94
N ALA A 43 -11.27 -31.77 -12.27
CA ALA A 43 -11.43 -31.87 -10.82
C ALA A 43 -10.57 -30.85 -10.06
N ALA A 44 -9.32 -30.61 -10.51
CA ALA A 44 -8.44 -29.62 -9.90
C ALA A 44 -8.93 -28.16 -10.12
N ILE A 45 -9.49 -27.84 -11.30
CA ILE A 45 -10.13 -26.52 -11.53
C ILE A 45 -11.36 -26.36 -10.63
N VAL A 46 -12.22 -27.36 -10.57
CA VAL A 46 -13.45 -27.33 -9.75
C VAL A 46 -13.14 -27.18 -8.26
N ALA A 47 -12.07 -27.82 -7.77
CA ALA A 47 -11.60 -27.72 -6.39
C ALA A 47 -10.78 -26.44 -6.13
N ALA A 48 -10.57 -25.58 -7.14
CA ALA A 48 -9.64 -24.45 -7.07
C ALA A 48 -8.24 -24.87 -6.59
N GLU A 49 -7.70 -25.96 -7.16
CA GLU A 49 -6.38 -26.52 -6.81
C GLU A 49 -5.40 -26.54 -7.99
N HIS A 50 -5.83 -26.12 -9.18
CA HIS A 50 -4.99 -26.13 -10.36
C HIS A 50 -3.99 -24.97 -10.35
N GLY A 51 -2.69 -25.29 -10.43
CA GLY A 51 -1.59 -24.28 -10.38
C GLY A 51 -1.37 -23.53 -11.70
N ASP A 52 -1.89 -24.08 -12.83
CA ASP A 52 -1.84 -23.45 -14.15
C ASP A 52 -3.24 -23.45 -14.80
N PRO A 53 -4.10 -22.49 -14.44
CA PRO A 53 -5.46 -22.43 -14.99
C PRO A 53 -5.50 -22.17 -16.50
N PHE A 54 -4.50 -21.47 -17.06
CA PHE A 54 -4.43 -21.19 -18.50
C PHE A 54 -4.10 -22.42 -19.35
N GLY A 55 -3.53 -23.47 -18.75
CA GLY A 55 -3.38 -24.78 -19.40
C GLY A 55 -4.69 -25.54 -19.57
N VAL A 56 -5.77 -25.08 -18.88
CA VAL A 56 -7.08 -25.75 -18.89
C VAL A 56 -8.19 -24.83 -19.41
N LEU A 57 -8.30 -23.61 -18.86
CA LEU A 57 -9.37 -22.64 -19.18
C LEU A 57 -8.99 -21.80 -20.41
N GLY A 58 -10.01 -21.21 -21.05
CA GLY A 58 -9.84 -20.41 -22.26
C GLY A 58 -9.83 -21.24 -23.56
N PRO A 59 -9.33 -20.68 -24.66
CA PRO A 59 -9.34 -21.31 -26.00
C PRO A 59 -8.09 -22.16 -26.21
N HIS A 60 -8.29 -23.42 -26.59
CA HIS A 60 -7.24 -24.41 -26.87
C HIS A 60 -7.44 -25.04 -28.27
N GLU A 61 -6.39 -25.04 -29.08
CA GLU A 61 -6.40 -25.82 -30.33
C GLU A 61 -6.12 -27.28 -29.98
N VAL A 62 -7.11 -28.15 -30.25
CA VAL A 62 -7.08 -29.57 -29.87
C VAL A 62 -6.78 -30.50 -31.06
N ALA A 63 -6.96 -29.98 -32.28
CA ALA A 63 -6.51 -30.54 -33.54
C ALA A 63 -6.37 -29.37 -34.53
N PRO A 64 -5.63 -29.52 -35.65
CA PRO A 64 -5.48 -28.44 -36.63
C PRO A 64 -6.82 -27.83 -37.04
N GLY A 65 -7.04 -26.54 -36.72
CA GLY A 65 -8.27 -25.81 -37.00
C GLY A 65 -9.47 -26.18 -36.12
N VAL A 66 -9.31 -27.05 -35.10
CA VAL A 66 -10.37 -27.41 -34.14
C VAL A 66 -10.02 -26.81 -32.76
N TRP A 67 -10.92 -26.00 -32.24
CA TRP A 67 -10.76 -25.29 -30.98
C TRP A 67 -11.74 -25.76 -29.93
N GLU A 68 -11.29 -25.87 -28.70
CA GLU A 68 -12.13 -25.98 -27.52
C GLU A 68 -12.02 -24.68 -26.67
N VAL A 69 -13.18 -24.11 -26.32
CA VAL A 69 -13.27 -23.07 -25.28
C VAL A 69 -13.78 -23.73 -24.00
N ARG A 70 -13.01 -23.57 -22.93
CA ARG A 70 -13.28 -24.19 -21.62
C ARG A 70 -13.42 -23.11 -20.58
N ALA A 71 -14.49 -23.16 -19.77
CA ALA A 71 -14.77 -22.14 -18.77
C ALA A 71 -15.29 -22.74 -17.46
N MET A 72 -14.91 -22.14 -16.33
CA MET A 72 -15.44 -22.45 -15.00
C MET A 72 -16.45 -21.36 -14.60
N LEU A 73 -17.74 -21.71 -14.65
CA LEU A 73 -18.89 -20.81 -14.53
C LEU A 73 -19.89 -21.37 -13.51
N PRO A 74 -19.57 -21.36 -12.20
CA PRO A 74 -20.41 -22.00 -11.16
C PRO A 74 -21.82 -21.43 -11.10
N GLU A 75 -21.99 -20.14 -11.43
CA GLU A 75 -23.26 -19.43 -11.39
C GLU A 75 -24.19 -19.71 -12.57
N ALA A 76 -23.66 -20.29 -13.66
CA ALA A 76 -24.41 -20.45 -14.89
C ALA A 76 -25.18 -21.78 -14.92
N SER A 77 -26.47 -21.73 -15.30
CA SER A 77 -27.28 -22.90 -15.60
C SER A 77 -26.99 -23.43 -17.01
N ALA A 78 -26.68 -22.54 -17.97
CA ALA A 78 -26.24 -22.83 -19.32
C ALA A 78 -25.26 -21.77 -19.81
N ALA A 79 -24.41 -22.14 -20.77
CA ALA A 79 -23.43 -21.23 -21.36
C ALA A 79 -23.28 -21.46 -22.85
N ALA A 80 -22.85 -20.43 -23.58
CA ALA A 80 -22.51 -20.49 -24.98
C ALA A 80 -21.33 -19.59 -25.33
N VAL A 81 -20.55 -19.95 -26.33
CA VAL A 81 -19.51 -19.11 -26.94
C VAL A 81 -20.14 -18.30 -28.07
N THR A 82 -20.02 -16.99 -28.03
CA THR A 82 -20.46 -16.10 -29.12
C THR A 82 -19.23 -15.53 -29.81
N LEU A 83 -19.01 -15.91 -31.06
CA LEU A 83 -17.92 -15.44 -31.92
C LEU A 83 -18.19 -14.01 -32.42
N ASP A 84 -17.15 -13.26 -32.80
CA ASP A 84 -17.30 -11.92 -33.37
C ASP A 84 -18.18 -11.85 -34.62
N ALA A 85 -18.23 -12.94 -35.41
CA ALA A 85 -19.13 -13.05 -36.54
C ALA A 85 -20.63 -13.22 -36.17
N GLY A 86 -20.96 -13.21 -34.88
CA GLY A 86 -22.32 -13.37 -34.36
C GLY A 86 -22.77 -14.82 -34.19
N THR A 87 -21.95 -15.80 -34.56
CA THR A 87 -22.27 -17.23 -34.38
C THR A 87 -22.21 -17.58 -32.90
N THR A 88 -23.28 -18.19 -32.37
CA THR A 88 -23.38 -18.66 -30.99
C THR A 88 -23.34 -20.19 -30.95
N ILE A 89 -22.40 -20.74 -30.15
CA ILE A 89 -22.13 -22.17 -30.03
C ILE A 89 -22.41 -22.57 -28.57
N PRO A 90 -23.40 -23.47 -28.34
CA PRO A 90 -23.70 -23.95 -26.99
C PRO A 90 -22.50 -24.68 -26.36
N MET A 91 -22.30 -24.47 -25.06
CA MET A 91 -21.31 -25.20 -24.28
C MET A 91 -21.95 -26.40 -23.57
N GLU A 92 -21.27 -27.53 -23.59
CA GLU A 92 -21.64 -28.71 -22.80
C GLU A 92 -21.18 -28.54 -21.36
N LYS A 93 -22.08 -28.72 -20.39
CA LYS A 93 -21.72 -28.76 -18.97
C LYS A 93 -21.09 -30.12 -18.64
N ARG A 94 -19.77 -30.14 -18.48
CA ARG A 94 -18.97 -31.35 -18.22
C ARG A 94 -18.86 -31.72 -16.74
N HIS A 95 -19.15 -30.79 -15.85
CA HIS A 95 -19.13 -31.02 -14.40
C HIS A 95 -20.22 -30.17 -13.72
N ASP A 96 -20.92 -30.76 -12.75
CA ASP A 96 -22.05 -30.10 -12.06
C ASP A 96 -21.69 -28.81 -11.36
N ALA A 97 -20.44 -28.69 -10.88
CA ALA A 97 -19.91 -27.46 -10.28
C ALA A 97 -19.73 -26.28 -11.27
N GLY A 98 -20.06 -26.44 -12.56
CA GLY A 98 -20.05 -25.36 -13.54
C GLY A 98 -18.86 -25.37 -14.49
N PHE A 99 -18.24 -26.51 -14.78
CA PHE A 99 -17.23 -26.60 -15.83
C PHE A 99 -17.90 -26.87 -17.18
N PHE A 100 -17.69 -25.92 -18.12
CA PHE A 100 -18.30 -25.93 -19.44
C PHE A 100 -17.27 -26.05 -20.56
N VAL A 101 -17.62 -26.71 -21.69
CA VAL A 101 -16.77 -26.87 -22.88
C VAL A 101 -17.59 -26.68 -24.15
N ALA A 102 -17.07 -25.91 -25.11
CA ALA A 102 -17.55 -25.84 -26.47
C ALA A 102 -16.44 -26.23 -27.43
N SER A 103 -16.75 -27.08 -28.45
CA SER A 103 -15.80 -27.46 -29.50
C SER A 103 -16.35 -27.03 -30.87
N PHE A 104 -15.49 -26.40 -31.69
CA PHE A 104 -15.86 -25.89 -33.02
C PHE A 104 -14.63 -25.71 -33.92
N GLU A 105 -14.86 -25.60 -35.22
CA GLU A 105 -13.82 -25.31 -36.19
C GLU A 105 -13.61 -23.80 -36.34
N ALA A 106 -12.34 -23.36 -36.33
CA ALA A 106 -11.95 -22.00 -36.66
C ALA A 106 -10.54 -21.97 -37.28
N PRO A 107 -10.28 -21.11 -38.27
CA PRO A 107 -8.98 -21.06 -38.97
C PRO A 107 -7.84 -20.53 -38.12
N SER A 108 -8.14 -19.87 -37.01
CA SER A 108 -7.17 -19.31 -36.06
C SER A 108 -7.79 -19.23 -34.68
N ARG A 109 -6.97 -18.82 -33.67
CA ARG A 109 -7.42 -18.59 -32.29
C ARG A 109 -8.68 -17.73 -32.29
N PRO A 110 -9.83 -18.23 -31.75
CA PRO A 110 -11.08 -17.49 -31.78
C PRO A 110 -11.06 -16.28 -30.89
N ASN A 111 -11.64 -15.18 -31.35
CA ASN A 111 -12.07 -14.07 -30.52
C ASN A 111 -13.57 -14.26 -30.22
N TYR A 112 -13.95 -14.20 -28.94
CA TYR A 112 -15.30 -14.59 -28.52
C TYR A 112 -15.67 -13.90 -27.19
N ARG A 113 -16.98 -13.99 -26.89
CA ARG A 113 -17.56 -13.70 -25.57
C ARG A 113 -18.33 -14.89 -25.06
N LEU A 114 -18.58 -14.93 -23.77
CA LEU A 114 -19.43 -15.95 -23.14
C LEU A 114 -20.84 -15.39 -22.93
N SER A 115 -21.83 -16.10 -23.42
CA SER A 115 -23.26 -15.86 -23.15
C SER A 115 -23.72 -16.84 -22.09
N LEU A 116 -24.15 -16.35 -20.93
CA LEU A 116 -24.43 -17.13 -19.71
C LEU A 116 -25.91 -17.00 -19.34
N GLU A 117 -26.55 -18.10 -19.01
CA GLU A 117 -27.87 -18.09 -18.36
C GLU A 117 -27.70 -18.11 -16.85
N ILE A 118 -28.04 -17.00 -16.20
CA ILE A 118 -27.91 -16.82 -14.74
C ILE A 118 -29.25 -16.34 -14.19
N GLY A 119 -29.89 -17.12 -13.31
CA GLY A 119 -31.16 -16.75 -12.69
C GLY A 119 -32.27 -16.46 -13.72
N GLY A 120 -32.28 -17.15 -14.86
CA GLY A 120 -33.24 -16.97 -15.94
C GLY A 120 -33.00 -15.73 -16.83
N ARG A 121 -31.82 -15.12 -16.76
CA ARG A 121 -31.39 -13.97 -17.59
C ARG A 121 -30.15 -14.35 -18.39
N THR A 122 -30.08 -13.90 -19.63
CA THR A 122 -28.87 -14.02 -20.44
C THR A 122 -27.95 -12.85 -20.18
N VAL A 123 -26.71 -13.14 -19.78
CA VAL A 123 -25.65 -12.15 -19.54
C VAL A 123 -24.49 -12.46 -20.47
N THR A 124 -23.98 -11.44 -21.18
CA THR A 124 -22.77 -11.57 -22.01
C THR A 124 -21.57 -11.00 -21.25
N ARG A 125 -20.47 -11.77 -21.20
CA ARG A 125 -19.21 -11.39 -20.53
C ARG A 125 -18.01 -11.71 -21.40
N GLU A 126 -16.95 -10.94 -21.22
CA GLU A 126 -15.61 -11.30 -21.71
C GLU A 126 -15.04 -12.45 -20.85
N ASP A 127 -14.32 -13.36 -21.49
CA ASP A 127 -13.60 -14.41 -20.77
C ASP A 127 -12.18 -13.94 -20.44
N ALA A 128 -11.82 -13.88 -19.16
CA ALA A 128 -10.49 -13.49 -18.72
C ALA A 128 -9.37 -14.38 -19.31
N TYR A 129 -9.67 -15.67 -19.56
CA TYR A 129 -8.70 -16.65 -20.05
C TYR A 129 -8.46 -16.60 -21.56
N ARG A 130 -9.23 -15.80 -22.31
CA ARG A 130 -8.95 -15.56 -23.72
C ARG A 130 -7.79 -14.60 -23.96
N PHE A 131 -7.43 -13.80 -22.95
CA PHE A 131 -6.37 -12.81 -23.03
C PHE A 131 -4.99 -13.39 -22.70
N GLY A 132 -3.94 -12.76 -23.23
CA GLY A 132 -2.56 -13.04 -22.88
C GLY A 132 -2.16 -12.48 -21.51
N GLY A 133 -0.88 -12.62 -21.15
CA GLY A 133 -0.31 -11.92 -20.01
C GLY A 133 -0.04 -10.45 -20.34
N CYS A 134 -0.07 -9.60 -19.30
CA CYS A 134 0.29 -8.20 -19.41
C CYS A 134 1.78 -7.96 -19.09
N LEU A 135 2.40 -8.84 -18.29
CA LEU A 135 3.79 -8.69 -17.87
C LEU A 135 4.73 -9.38 -18.87
N THR A 136 5.79 -8.68 -19.27
CA THR A 136 6.90 -9.26 -20.04
C THR A 136 7.92 -9.93 -19.11
N ASP A 137 8.88 -10.67 -19.66
CA ASP A 137 9.96 -11.27 -18.86
C ASP A 137 10.91 -10.20 -18.32
N GLU A 138 11.09 -9.08 -19.05
CA GLU A 138 11.83 -7.91 -18.58
C GLU A 138 11.12 -7.25 -17.40
N ASP A 139 9.78 -7.12 -17.45
CA ASP A 139 9.00 -6.61 -16.32
C ASP A 139 9.21 -7.46 -15.06
N ILE A 140 9.16 -8.78 -15.23
CA ILE A 140 9.39 -9.72 -14.12
C ILE A 140 10.80 -9.61 -13.55
N ALA A 141 11.82 -9.47 -14.41
CA ALA A 141 13.20 -9.29 -13.97
C ALA A 141 13.39 -7.97 -13.22
N ALA A 142 12.74 -6.89 -13.68
CA ALA A 142 12.82 -5.57 -13.08
C ALA A 142 12.21 -5.47 -11.66
N LEU A 143 11.35 -6.40 -11.26
CA LEU A 143 10.78 -6.42 -9.90
C LEU A 143 11.82 -6.63 -8.80
N ARG A 144 13.01 -7.15 -9.14
CA ARG A 144 14.12 -7.36 -8.22
C ARG A 144 15.10 -6.18 -8.19
N ASP A 145 14.89 -5.18 -9.02
CA ASP A 145 15.76 -3.99 -9.04
C ASP A 145 15.49 -3.12 -7.80
N VAL A 146 16.45 -3.16 -6.87
CA VAL A 146 16.40 -2.33 -5.65
C VAL A 146 16.71 -0.88 -6.04
N GLY A 147 15.67 -0.12 -6.30
CA GLY A 147 15.74 1.28 -6.74
C GLY A 147 14.97 1.55 -8.02
N GLY A 148 14.49 0.49 -8.67
CA GLY A 148 13.52 0.56 -9.75
C GLY A 148 12.13 1.00 -9.29
N ASP A 149 11.25 1.21 -10.25
CA ASP A 149 9.85 1.58 -10.02
C ASP A 149 8.87 0.47 -10.47
N ALA A 150 9.41 -0.67 -10.92
CA ALA A 150 8.64 -1.76 -11.47
C ALA A 150 7.61 -2.33 -10.47
N VAL A 151 7.93 -2.36 -9.18
CA VAL A 151 7.03 -2.89 -8.14
C VAL A 151 5.67 -2.21 -8.21
N TYR A 152 5.60 -0.88 -8.08
CA TYR A 152 4.31 -0.17 -8.10
C TYR A 152 3.76 0.13 -9.50
N ARG A 153 4.54 -0.11 -10.56
CA ARG A 153 4.06 0.02 -11.95
C ARG A 153 3.50 -1.28 -12.50
N LYS A 154 3.88 -2.43 -11.94
CA LYS A 154 3.60 -3.75 -12.52
C LYS A 154 2.80 -4.66 -11.60
N LEU A 155 3.01 -4.57 -10.28
CA LEU A 155 2.22 -5.31 -9.29
C LEU A 155 0.97 -4.51 -8.89
N GLY A 156 0.07 -5.18 -8.18
CA GLY A 156 -1.22 -4.63 -7.79
C GLY A 156 -2.25 -4.69 -8.92
N ALA A 157 -3.27 -3.84 -8.83
CA ALA A 157 -4.31 -3.69 -9.84
C ALA A 157 -3.95 -2.54 -10.79
N GLN A 158 -3.41 -2.87 -11.96
CA GLN A 158 -2.97 -1.91 -12.98
C GLN A 158 -3.99 -1.83 -14.13
N THR A 159 -4.30 -0.61 -14.58
CA THR A 159 -5.14 -0.42 -15.77
C THR A 159 -4.49 -1.06 -16.99
N ALA A 160 -5.27 -1.78 -17.78
CA ALA A 160 -4.80 -2.40 -19.02
C ALA A 160 -5.89 -2.42 -20.09
N THR A 161 -5.47 -2.48 -21.36
CA THR A 161 -6.36 -2.69 -22.49
C THR A 161 -5.75 -3.78 -23.35
N LEU A 162 -6.44 -4.94 -23.44
CA LEU A 162 -6.02 -6.07 -24.25
C LEU A 162 -7.06 -6.35 -25.34
N SER A 163 -6.60 -6.48 -26.59
CA SER A 163 -7.48 -6.71 -27.75
C SER A 163 -8.68 -5.74 -27.81
N GLY A 164 -8.44 -4.45 -27.46
CA GLY A 164 -9.46 -3.41 -27.45
C GLY A 164 -10.43 -3.44 -26.25
N VAL A 165 -10.25 -4.35 -25.30
CA VAL A 165 -11.08 -4.45 -24.09
C VAL A 165 -10.33 -3.85 -22.91
N ALA A 166 -10.94 -2.84 -22.29
CA ALA A 166 -10.41 -2.22 -21.07
C ALA A 166 -10.72 -3.08 -19.83
N GLY A 167 -9.82 -3.05 -18.87
CA GLY A 167 -9.93 -3.75 -17.59
C GLY A 167 -8.74 -3.50 -16.70
N PHE A 168 -8.48 -4.41 -15.77
CA PHE A 168 -7.34 -4.35 -14.87
C PHE A 168 -6.52 -5.64 -14.89
N ASN A 169 -5.21 -5.50 -14.93
CA ASN A 169 -4.30 -6.60 -14.67
C ASN A 169 -3.98 -6.64 -13.19
N PHE A 170 -4.27 -7.76 -12.55
CA PHE A 170 -3.88 -8.06 -11.18
C PHE A 170 -2.58 -8.82 -11.19
N ALA A 171 -1.61 -8.38 -10.42
CA ALA A 171 -0.33 -9.07 -10.28
C ALA A 171 0.16 -9.04 -8.83
N VAL A 172 0.62 -10.19 -8.32
CA VAL A 172 1.11 -10.32 -6.94
C VAL A 172 2.29 -11.29 -6.87
N TRP A 173 3.28 -10.94 -6.06
CA TRP A 173 4.42 -11.79 -5.77
C TRP A 173 4.09 -12.78 -4.65
N ALA A 174 4.04 -14.07 -5.01
CA ALA A 174 3.74 -15.17 -4.08
C ALA A 174 4.40 -16.47 -4.61
N PRO A 175 5.75 -16.56 -4.60
CA PRO A 175 6.51 -17.61 -5.29
C PRO A 175 6.25 -19.01 -4.74
N ASN A 176 5.86 -19.15 -3.48
CA ASN A 176 5.64 -20.42 -2.83
C ASN A 176 4.16 -20.84 -2.80
N ALA A 177 3.26 -19.98 -3.28
CA ALA A 177 1.85 -20.30 -3.37
C ALA A 177 1.61 -21.45 -4.36
N ARG A 178 0.70 -22.34 -4.03
CA ARG A 178 0.24 -23.42 -4.90
C ARG A 178 -0.80 -22.95 -5.92
N ARG A 179 -1.59 -21.95 -5.54
CA ARG A 179 -2.57 -21.27 -6.36
C ARG A 179 -2.85 -19.88 -5.78
N VAL A 180 -3.03 -18.91 -6.66
CA VAL A 180 -3.57 -17.59 -6.32
C VAL A 180 -4.80 -17.34 -7.19
N SER A 181 -5.87 -16.81 -6.60
CA SER A 181 -7.02 -16.29 -7.32
C SER A 181 -7.27 -14.85 -6.91
N VAL A 182 -7.69 -14.00 -7.85
CA VAL A 182 -8.25 -12.71 -7.51
C VAL A 182 -9.75 -12.87 -7.28
N ILE A 183 -10.21 -12.42 -6.11
CA ILE A 183 -11.62 -12.48 -5.68
C ILE A 183 -12.12 -11.08 -5.37
N GLY A 184 -13.39 -10.82 -5.60
CA GLY A 184 -13.97 -9.51 -5.36
C GLY A 184 -15.43 -9.40 -5.77
N ASP A 185 -15.96 -8.18 -5.80
CA ASP A 185 -17.36 -7.90 -6.16
C ASP A 185 -17.74 -8.42 -7.56
N PHE A 186 -16.77 -8.53 -8.46
CA PHE A 186 -16.96 -8.97 -9.86
C PHE A 186 -17.15 -10.48 -10.02
N ASN A 187 -16.88 -11.27 -8.98
CA ASN A 187 -16.96 -12.73 -9.05
C ASN A 187 -17.55 -13.39 -7.79
N ASP A 188 -18.36 -12.62 -7.04
CA ASP A 188 -19.01 -13.09 -5.82
C ASP A 188 -18.02 -13.65 -4.77
N TRP A 189 -16.77 -13.17 -4.80
CA TRP A 189 -15.70 -13.59 -3.91
C TRP A 189 -15.35 -15.09 -4.00
N ASP A 190 -15.61 -15.73 -5.15
CA ASP A 190 -15.37 -17.15 -5.41
C ASP A 190 -14.03 -17.37 -6.13
N GLY A 191 -13.05 -17.94 -5.41
CA GLY A 191 -11.71 -18.21 -5.92
C GLY A 191 -11.63 -19.25 -7.06
N ARG A 192 -12.72 -19.97 -7.37
CA ARG A 192 -12.78 -20.90 -8.50
C ARG A 192 -12.89 -20.18 -9.85
N ARG A 193 -13.37 -18.90 -9.84
CA ARG A 193 -13.76 -18.17 -11.06
C ARG A 193 -12.61 -17.44 -11.73
N HIS A 194 -11.64 -16.95 -10.94
CA HIS A 194 -10.51 -16.17 -11.46
C HIS A 194 -9.16 -16.62 -10.87
N PRO A 195 -8.79 -17.91 -10.98
CA PRO A 195 -7.42 -18.34 -10.67
C PRO A 195 -6.43 -17.71 -11.65
N MET A 196 -5.28 -17.28 -11.11
CA MET A 196 -4.25 -16.51 -11.81
C MET A 196 -3.17 -17.42 -12.39
N ARG A 197 -2.41 -16.93 -13.35
CA ARG A 197 -1.27 -17.61 -13.97
C ARG A 197 0.02 -17.29 -13.24
N LEU A 198 0.82 -18.32 -12.93
CA LEU A 198 2.18 -18.15 -12.38
C LEU A 198 3.19 -17.82 -13.49
N ARG A 199 3.93 -16.73 -13.30
CA ARG A 199 5.15 -16.39 -14.03
C ARG A 199 6.34 -16.95 -13.23
N HIS A 200 6.77 -18.16 -13.58
CA HIS A 200 7.74 -18.95 -12.81
C HIS A 200 9.07 -18.23 -12.56
N ALA A 201 9.58 -17.45 -13.53
CA ALA A 201 10.85 -16.75 -13.43
C ALA A 201 10.96 -15.78 -12.24
N GLY A 202 9.83 -15.17 -11.82
CA GLY A 202 9.79 -14.21 -10.71
C GLY A 202 8.88 -14.62 -9.56
N GLY A 203 8.16 -15.74 -9.67
CA GLY A 203 7.18 -16.14 -8.66
C GLY A 203 5.98 -15.17 -8.56
N VAL A 204 5.62 -14.55 -9.69
CA VAL A 204 4.53 -13.57 -9.79
C VAL A 204 3.31 -14.23 -10.40
N TRP A 205 2.16 -14.03 -9.78
CA TRP A 205 0.86 -14.43 -10.32
C TRP A 205 0.20 -13.24 -11.01
N GLU A 206 -0.34 -13.45 -12.21
CA GLU A 206 -1.04 -12.40 -12.96
C GLU A 206 -2.34 -12.90 -13.58
N LEU A 207 -3.33 -12.00 -13.70
CA LEU A 207 -4.56 -12.19 -14.47
C LEU A 207 -5.11 -10.82 -14.89
N PHE A 208 -5.39 -10.69 -16.19
CA PHE A 208 -6.21 -9.59 -16.69
C PHE A 208 -7.68 -9.89 -16.50
N VAL A 209 -8.39 -9.03 -15.76
CA VAL A 209 -9.85 -9.11 -15.58
C VAL A 209 -10.50 -8.00 -16.40
N PRO A 210 -11.23 -8.35 -17.45
CA PRO A 210 -11.87 -7.39 -18.34
C PRO A 210 -13.08 -6.73 -17.69
N GLN A 211 -13.41 -5.52 -18.14
CA GLN A 211 -14.68 -4.81 -17.86
C GLN A 211 -14.94 -4.51 -16.38
N ILE A 212 -13.92 -4.53 -15.52
CA ILE A 212 -14.01 -4.01 -14.16
C ILE A 212 -13.49 -2.57 -14.12
N GLY A 213 -13.90 -1.80 -13.12
CA GLY A 213 -13.58 -0.38 -12.99
C GLY A 213 -13.08 0.01 -11.59
N PRO A 214 -12.62 1.26 -11.44
CA PRO A 214 -12.28 1.83 -10.15
C PRO A 214 -13.41 1.70 -9.14
N GLY A 215 -13.06 1.54 -7.85
CA GLY A 215 -14.01 1.34 -6.76
C GLY A 215 -14.39 -0.12 -6.50
N THR A 216 -14.04 -1.05 -7.40
CA THR A 216 -14.29 -2.48 -7.21
C THR A 216 -13.42 -3.03 -6.07
N ARG A 217 -14.03 -3.73 -5.12
CA ARG A 217 -13.31 -4.35 -3.99
C ARG A 217 -12.76 -5.71 -4.39
N TYR A 218 -11.55 -6.02 -3.91
CA TYR A 218 -10.90 -7.29 -4.19
C TYR A 218 -9.91 -7.71 -3.10
N LYS A 219 -9.56 -9.00 -3.13
CA LYS A 219 -8.47 -9.62 -2.38
C LYS A 219 -7.77 -10.66 -3.24
N PHE A 220 -6.62 -11.12 -2.79
CA PHE A 220 -6.03 -12.37 -3.27
C PHE A 220 -6.41 -13.51 -2.34
N GLU A 221 -7.00 -14.56 -2.91
CA GLU A 221 -7.19 -15.84 -2.24
C GLU A 221 -6.01 -16.74 -2.58
N ILE A 222 -5.18 -17.02 -1.59
CA ILE A 222 -3.92 -17.73 -1.76
C ILE A 222 -4.02 -19.12 -1.11
N LYS A 223 -3.79 -20.17 -1.90
CA LYS A 223 -3.56 -21.50 -1.38
C LYS A 223 -2.05 -21.64 -1.13
N GLY A 224 -1.66 -21.58 0.14
CA GLY A 224 -0.27 -21.53 0.56
C GLY A 224 0.51 -22.82 0.34
N ALA A 225 1.82 -22.73 0.50
CA ALA A 225 2.72 -23.88 0.48
C ALA A 225 2.36 -24.92 1.54
N ASP A 226 1.88 -24.49 2.69
CA ASP A 226 1.40 -25.28 3.82
C ASP A 226 -0.01 -25.88 3.61
N ARG A 227 -0.64 -25.62 2.45
CA ARG A 227 -2.03 -25.95 2.09
C ARG A 227 -3.10 -25.13 2.81
N GLY A 228 -2.73 -24.16 3.62
CA GLY A 228 -3.65 -23.17 4.19
C GLY A 228 -4.31 -22.33 3.11
N LEU A 229 -5.50 -21.78 3.41
CA LEU A 229 -6.21 -20.84 2.56
C LEU A 229 -6.16 -19.46 3.22
N TYR A 230 -5.58 -18.49 2.51
CA TYR A 230 -5.35 -17.14 2.99
C TYR A 230 -6.10 -16.11 2.15
N LEU A 231 -6.77 -15.17 2.81
CA LEU A 231 -7.42 -14.03 2.16
C LEU A 231 -6.57 -12.78 2.41
N ARG A 232 -5.79 -12.37 1.41
CA ARG A 232 -4.81 -11.30 1.54
C ARG A 232 -5.27 -10.01 0.88
N ALA A 233 -5.07 -8.88 1.54
CA ALA A 233 -5.07 -7.59 0.87
C ALA A 233 -3.90 -7.53 -0.12
N ASP A 234 -4.02 -6.71 -1.13
CA ASP A 234 -2.95 -6.52 -2.11
C ASP A 234 -1.83 -5.68 -1.49
N PRO A 235 -0.57 -6.18 -1.44
CA PRO A 235 0.56 -5.44 -0.89
C PRO A 235 0.86 -4.12 -1.61
N VAL A 236 0.45 -4.00 -2.88
CA VAL A 236 0.70 -2.82 -3.73
C VAL A 236 -0.60 -2.09 -4.07
N ALA A 237 -1.67 -2.29 -3.31
CA ALA A 237 -2.90 -1.55 -3.50
C ALA A 237 -2.70 -0.04 -3.32
N PHE A 238 -3.28 0.77 -4.23
CA PHE A 238 -3.26 2.23 -4.13
C PHE A 238 -4.45 2.81 -3.35
N ALA A 239 -5.44 1.98 -3.06
CA ALA A 239 -6.58 2.32 -2.22
C ALA A 239 -7.09 1.08 -1.49
N ALA A 240 -7.68 1.28 -0.32
CA ALA A 240 -8.24 0.23 0.52
C ALA A 240 -9.62 0.64 1.05
N GLU A 241 -10.39 -0.35 1.49
CA GLU A 241 -11.60 -0.09 2.24
C GLU A 241 -11.28 0.57 3.59
N ARG A 242 -12.25 1.32 4.09
CA ARG A 242 -12.14 1.89 5.43
C ARG A 242 -12.26 0.78 6.49
N PRO A 243 -11.34 0.71 7.46
CA PRO A 243 -11.44 -0.22 8.56
C PRO A 243 -12.79 -0.10 9.32
N PRO A 244 -13.37 -1.23 9.82
CA PRO A 244 -12.78 -2.56 9.96
C PRO A 244 -12.81 -3.44 8.70
N ALA A 245 -13.32 -2.96 7.56
CA ALA A 245 -13.23 -3.68 6.30
C ALA A 245 -11.75 -3.81 5.85
N THR A 246 -11.43 -4.84 5.08
CA THR A 246 -10.05 -5.25 4.84
C THR A 246 -9.73 -5.58 3.38
N ALA A 247 -10.62 -5.21 2.45
CA ALA A 247 -10.34 -5.42 1.03
C ALA A 247 -9.52 -4.25 0.45
N SER A 248 -8.74 -4.57 -0.55
CA SER A 248 -8.17 -3.58 -1.46
C SER A 248 -9.22 -3.07 -2.42
N VAL A 249 -9.04 -1.86 -2.92
CA VAL A 249 -9.96 -1.21 -3.87
C VAL A 249 -9.22 -0.96 -5.17
N VAL A 250 -9.81 -1.39 -6.29
CA VAL A 250 -9.30 -1.11 -7.64
C VAL A 250 -9.29 0.40 -7.85
N HIS A 251 -8.12 0.96 -8.08
CA HIS A 251 -7.95 2.39 -8.24
C HIS A 251 -7.05 2.74 -9.45
N GLY A 252 -6.03 1.94 -9.70
CA GLY A 252 -4.91 2.28 -10.58
C GLY A 252 -3.94 3.24 -9.89
N ALA A 253 -2.85 3.59 -10.57
CA ALA A 253 -1.94 4.59 -10.05
C ALA A 253 -2.64 5.96 -9.99
N PRO A 254 -2.49 6.74 -8.89
CA PRO A 254 -3.12 8.05 -8.78
C PRO A 254 -2.78 8.95 -9.97
N ALA A 255 -3.81 9.48 -10.63
CA ALA A 255 -3.70 10.40 -11.76
C ALA A 255 -4.23 11.76 -11.33
N PHE A 256 -3.34 12.61 -10.82
CA PHE A 256 -3.68 13.96 -10.35
C PHE A 256 -3.07 15.02 -11.26
N PRO A 257 -3.81 16.07 -11.66
CA PRO A 257 -3.31 17.13 -12.54
C PRO A 257 -2.49 18.16 -11.74
N TRP A 258 -1.29 17.79 -11.35
CA TRP A 258 -0.40 18.60 -10.54
C TRP A 258 -0.08 19.97 -11.15
N ARG A 259 -0.06 21.01 -10.31
CA ARG A 259 0.30 22.40 -10.67
C ARG A 259 1.48 22.93 -9.87
N ASN A 260 2.17 22.07 -9.11
CA ASN A 260 3.22 22.43 -8.17
C ASN A 260 4.65 22.19 -8.69
N ASP A 261 4.87 22.19 -10.02
CA ASP A 261 6.21 21.95 -10.63
C ASP A 261 7.22 23.04 -10.24
N GLU A 262 6.77 24.28 -10.02
CA GLU A 262 7.61 25.37 -9.54
C GLU A 262 8.15 25.09 -8.13
N TRP A 263 7.32 24.50 -7.24
CA TRP A 263 7.76 24.07 -5.93
C TRP A 263 8.87 23.03 -6.03
N LEU A 264 8.69 22.00 -6.86
CA LEU A 264 9.69 20.94 -7.05
C LEU A 264 11.01 21.49 -7.59
N THR A 265 10.94 22.45 -8.52
CA THR A 265 12.13 23.14 -9.06
C THR A 265 12.86 23.92 -7.97
N ARG A 266 12.13 24.69 -7.15
CA ARG A 266 12.71 25.44 -6.02
C ARG A 266 13.30 24.52 -4.98
N ARG A 267 12.62 23.40 -4.66
CA ARG A 267 13.13 22.38 -3.74
C ARG A 267 14.44 21.80 -4.23
N ALA A 268 14.49 21.36 -5.49
CA ALA A 268 15.70 20.78 -6.08
C ALA A 268 16.91 21.72 -6.09
N ALA A 269 16.68 23.03 -6.14
CA ALA A 269 17.74 24.04 -6.13
C ALA A 269 18.29 24.38 -4.74
N LYS A 270 17.66 23.89 -3.66
CA LYS A 270 18.05 24.21 -2.27
C LYS A 270 18.77 23.03 -1.61
N ASP A 271 19.81 23.35 -0.81
CA ASP A 271 20.35 22.37 0.14
C ASP A 271 19.62 22.51 1.48
N PRO A 272 18.79 21.52 1.86
CA PRO A 272 18.00 21.60 3.09
C PRO A 272 18.88 21.64 4.35
N ARG A 273 20.12 21.17 4.30
CA ARG A 273 21.06 21.22 5.43
C ARG A 273 21.42 22.65 5.81
N HIS A 274 21.47 23.55 4.85
CA HIS A 274 21.78 24.98 5.06
C HIS A 274 20.54 25.87 5.17
N ALA A 275 19.35 25.36 4.88
CA ALA A 275 18.10 26.11 5.00
C ALA A 275 17.56 26.09 6.44
N PRO A 276 16.87 27.14 6.92
CA PRO A 276 16.11 27.06 8.15
C PRO A 276 14.94 26.09 7.97
N ILE A 277 14.79 25.15 8.91
CA ILE A 277 13.70 24.17 8.92
C ILE A 277 13.08 24.14 10.30
N SER A 278 11.75 24.32 10.34
CA SER A 278 10.90 24.06 11.50
C SER A 278 9.76 23.15 11.07
N VAL A 279 9.56 22.06 11.81
CA VAL A 279 8.62 20.99 11.49
C VAL A 279 7.48 21.00 12.48
N TYR A 280 6.26 21.01 11.98
CA TYR A 280 5.04 20.79 12.74
C TYR A 280 4.62 19.33 12.58
N GLU A 281 4.85 18.52 13.60
CA GLU A 281 4.46 17.11 13.60
C GLU A 281 2.97 16.98 13.93
N CYS A 282 2.23 16.21 13.12
CA CYS A 282 0.77 16.21 13.19
C CYS A 282 0.17 14.82 12.94
N HIS A 283 -0.69 14.37 13.86
CA HIS A 283 -1.58 13.23 13.63
C HIS A 283 -2.92 13.73 13.10
N LEU A 284 -3.19 13.48 11.83
CA LEU A 284 -4.38 14.02 11.14
C LEU A 284 -5.70 13.62 11.80
N GLY A 285 -5.74 12.42 12.38
CA GLY A 285 -6.93 11.88 13.02
C GLY A 285 -7.32 12.55 14.35
N SER A 286 -6.41 13.25 15.02
CA SER A 286 -6.66 13.89 16.33
C SER A 286 -6.34 15.38 16.38
N TRP A 287 -5.78 15.95 15.32
CA TRP A 287 -5.49 17.38 15.25
C TRP A 287 -6.75 18.23 15.42
N MET A 288 -7.81 17.89 14.70
CA MET A 288 -9.12 18.50 14.82
C MET A 288 -10.20 17.50 14.37
N ARG A 289 -11.38 17.57 14.96
CA ARG A 289 -12.55 16.78 14.56
C ARG A 289 -13.63 17.70 14.01
N ALA A 290 -14.40 17.20 13.04
CA ALA A 290 -15.60 17.84 12.56
C ALA A 290 -16.79 17.56 13.49
N GLU A 291 -17.94 18.15 13.19
CA GLU A 291 -19.19 17.91 13.89
C GLU A 291 -19.51 16.41 13.96
N GLY A 292 -20.07 15.96 15.08
CA GLY A 292 -20.33 14.53 15.33
C GLY A 292 -19.07 13.71 15.57
N ASN A 293 -17.95 14.32 15.93
CA ASN A 293 -16.66 13.65 16.18
C ASN A 293 -16.11 12.89 14.96
N ARG A 294 -16.50 13.28 13.75
CA ARG A 294 -15.99 12.69 12.50
C ARG A 294 -14.56 13.19 12.21
N TYR A 295 -13.77 12.37 11.53
CA TYR A 295 -12.49 12.81 10.96
C TYR A 295 -12.70 13.93 9.95
N LEU A 296 -11.75 14.88 9.88
CA LEU A 296 -11.66 15.80 8.75
C LEU A 296 -11.20 15.01 7.50
N THR A 297 -11.72 15.41 6.36
CA THR A 297 -11.25 14.92 5.06
C THR A 297 -9.91 15.57 4.70
N TYR A 298 -9.16 14.99 3.76
CA TYR A 298 -7.92 15.60 3.23
C TYR A 298 -8.19 17.02 2.70
N ARG A 299 -9.35 17.28 2.10
CA ARG A 299 -9.74 18.62 1.63
C ARG A 299 -9.98 19.60 2.80
N GLU A 300 -10.72 19.17 3.81
CA GLU A 300 -10.93 19.99 5.01
C GLU A 300 -9.63 20.26 5.77
N LEU A 301 -8.70 19.31 5.75
CA LEU A 301 -7.36 19.50 6.30
C LEU A 301 -6.55 20.50 5.47
N ALA A 302 -6.64 20.46 4.14
CA ALA A 302 -6.02 21.47 3.28
C ALA A 302 -6.52 22.89 3.58
N GLU A 303 -7.81 23.04 3.85
CA GLU A 303 -8.43 24.33 4.14
C GLU A 303 -8.11 24.86 5.57
N LYS A 304 -7.87 23.97 6.54
CA LYS A 304 -7.73 24.35 7.95
C LYS A 304 -6.31 24.21 8.47
N LEU A 305 -5.66 23.04 8.24
CA LEU A 305 -4.32 22.76 8.76
C LEU A 305 -3.25 23.58 8.04
N ILE A 306 -3.32 23.66 6.71
CA ILE A 306 -2.28 24.35 5.95
C ILE A 306 -2.18 25.83 6.28
N PRO A 307 -3.27 26.62 6.29
CA PRO A 307 -3.20 28.02 6.73
C PRO A 307 -2.72 28.18 8.18
N TYR A 308 -3.18 27.30 9.07
CA TYR A 308 -2.77 27.35 10.48
C TYR A 308 -1.25 27.18 10.63
N VAL A 309 -0.68 26.16 10.01
CA VAL A 309 0.76 25.87 10.11
C VAL A 309 1.61 26.98 9.45
N ARG A 310 1.14 27.52 8.32
CA ARG A 310 1.76 28.67 7.65
C ARG A 310 1.78 29.89 8.57
N ASP A 311 0.64 30.23 9.19
CA ASP A 311 0.48 31.42 10.03
C ASP A 311 1.27 31.29 11.34
N MET A 312 1.50 30.06 11.82
CA MET A 312 2.42 29.75 12.91
C MET A 312 3.91 29.84 12.52
N GLY A 313 4.23 29.95 11.23
CA GLY A 313 5.60 30.14 10.72
C GLY A 313 6.42 28.86 10.59
N PHE A 314 5.80 27.68 10.58
CA PHE A 314 6.50 26.43 10.28
C PHE A 314 6.77 26.28 8.78
N SER A 315 7.90 25.65 8.46
CA SER A 315 8.31 25.43 7.07
C SER A 315 7.87 24.07 6.52
N HIS A 316 7.62 23.09 7.39
CA HIS A 316 7.21 21.73 7.02
C HIS A 316 6.14 21.21 7.98
N ILE A 317 5.34 20.28 7.49
CA ILE A 317 4.49 19.41 8.29
C ILE A 317 5.06 17.99 8.18
N GLU A 318 5.24 17.33 9.32
CA GLU A 318 5.49 15.88 9.37
C GLU A 318 4.19 15.19 9.76
N LEU A 319 3.70 14.37 8.85
CA LEU A 319 2.47 13.60 9.05
C LEU A 319 2.82 12.28 9.73
N LEU A 320 2.28 12.02 10.92
CA LEU A 320 2.29 10.67 11.49
C LEU A 320 1.77 9.69 10.43
N PRO A 321 2.10 8.38 10.51
CA PRO A 321 1.88 7.47 9.40
C PRO A 321 0.47 7.53 8.82
N ILE A 322 0.36 7.81 7.53
CA ILE A 322 -0.90 7.86 6.78
C ILE A 322 -1.04 6.73 5.77
N THR A 323 -0.12 5.78 5.75
CA THR A 323 -0.29 4.51 5.03
C THR A 323 -1.45 3.74 5.67
N GLU A 324 -2.25 3.01 4.88
CA GLU A 324 -3.46 2.36 5.42
C GLU A 324 -3.13 1.32 6.50
N TYR A 325 -3.83 1.40 7.62
CA TYR A 325 -3.62 0.58 8.81
C TYR A 325 -4.96 0.12 9.42
N PRO A 326 -5.03 -1.09 10.05
CA PRO A 326 -6.30 -1.66 10.51
C PRO A 326 -6.79 -1.09 11.85
N PHE A 327 -5.88 -0.69 12.74
CA PHE A 327 -6.20 -0.35 14.13
C PHE A 327 -5.86 1.11 14.46
N ASP A 328 -6.87 1.91 14.81
CA ASP A 328 -6.71 3.34 15.12
C ASP A 328 -5.72 3.61 16.26
N GLY A 329 -5.68 2.73 17.28
CA GLY A 329 -4.77 2.85 18.41
C GLY A 329 -3.30 2.65 18.09
N SER A 330 -2.97 2.21 16.86
CA SER A 330 -1.58 2.16 16.40
C SER A 330 -1.07 3.50 15.86
N TRP A 331 -1.94 4.52 15.73
CA TRP A 331 -1.65 5.83 15.12
C TRP A 331 -1.05 5.75 13.70
N GLY A 332 -1.18 4.59 13.05
CA GLY A 332 -0.64 4.29 11.72
C GLY A 332 0.70 3.54 11.72
N TYR A 333 1.32 3.29 12.90
CA TYR A 333 2.60 2.56 12.97
C TYR A 333 2.49 1.04 12.70
N GLN A 334 1.29 0.54 12.43
CA GLN A 334 1.08 -0.85 12.01
C GLN A 334 0.43 -0.92 10.61
N PRO A 335 1.13 -0.48 9.55
CA PRO A 335 0.56 -0.40 8.20
C PRO A 335 0.37 -1.78 7.58
N VAL A 336 -0.70 -1.95 6.80
CA VAL A 336 -0.99 -3.17 6.03
C VAL A 336 -0.95 -2.94 4.51
N SER A 337 -1.23 -1.72 4.04
CA SER A 337 -1.20 -1.36 2.61
C SER A 337 -0.27 -0.16 2.42
N LEU A 338 1.02 -0.44 2.18
CA LEU A 338 2.07 0.58 2.19
C LEU A 338 1.96 1.61 1.07
N PHE A 339 1.25 1.31 -0.03
CA PHE A 339 1.10 2.20 -1.19
C PHE A 339 -0.23 2.98 -1.20
N ALA A 340 -1.09 2.77 -0.21
CA ALA A 340 -2.38 3.46 -0.10
C ALA A 340 -2.34 4.51 1.02
N PRO A 341 -2.71 5.77 0.76
CA PRO A 341 -3.04 6.69 1.83
C PRO A 341 -4.31 6.21 2.52
N THR A 342 -4.37 6.35 3.85
CA THR A 342 -5.50 5.83 4.61
C THR A 342 -6.82 6.43 4.15
N SER A 343 -7.78 5.55 3.92
CA SER A 343 -9.15 5.88 3.50
C SER A 343 -9.96 6.63 4.56
N ARG A 344 -9.43 6.76 5.78
CA ARG A 344 -10.08 7.49 6.89
C ARG A 344 -10.36 8.95 6.56
N PHE A 345 -9.50 9.56 5.76
CA PHE A 345 -9.54 10.99 5.45
C PHE A 345 -9.97 11.29 4.01
N GLY A 346 -10.19 10.27 3.17
CA GLY A 346 -10.65 10.44 1.80
C GLY A 346 -9.93 9.59 0.77
N SER A 347 -10.01 10.01 -0.49
CA SER A 347 -9.39 9.30 -1.62
C SER A 347 -7.91 9.66 -1.81
N PRO A 348 -7.16 8.87 -2.59
CA PRO A 348 -5.80 9.19 -3.00
C PRO A 348 -5.66 10.57 -3.68
N GLU A 349 -6.63 10.97 -4.52
CA GLU A 349 -6.62 12.29 -5.17
C GLU A 349 -6.87 13.43 -4.17
N GLU A 350 -7.68 13.21 -3.16
CA GLU A 350 -7.88 14.20 -2.09
C GLU A 350 -6.61 14.38 -1.27
N PHE A 351 -5.83 13.31 -1.06
CA PHE A 351 -4.50 13.44 -0.48
C PHE A 351 -3.54 14.23 -1.39
N CYS A 352 -3.56 13.99 -2.71
CA CYS A 352 -2.82 14.83 -3.66
C CYS A 352 -3.20 16.32 -3.53
N SER A 353 -4.50 16.62 -3.34
CA SER A 353 -4.97 18.00 -3.15
C SER A 353 -4.42 18.63 -1.87
N LEU A 354 -4.28 17.87 -0.78
CA LEU A 354 -3.65 18.33 0.46
C LEU A 354 -2.17 18.66 0.23
N VAL A 355 -1.44 17.80 -0.49
CA VAL A 355 -0.03 18.04 -0.82
C VAL A 355 0.12 19.29 -1.70
N GLU A 356 -0.71 19.44 -2.73
CA GLU A 356 -0.68 20.63 -3.59
C GLU A 356 -0.94 21.92 -2.81
N ALA A 357 -1.95 21.93 -1.94
CA ALA A 357 -2.28 23.07 -1.09
C ALA A 357 -1.11 23.45 -0.14
N ALA A 358 -0.40 22.46 0.41
CA ALA A 358 0.79 22.70 1.22
C ALA A 358 1.90 23.40 0.42
N HIS A 359 2.19 22.90 -0.78
CA HIS A 359 3.19 23.47 -1.69
C HIS A 359 2.82 24.89 -2.14
N GLU A 360 1.56 25.14 -2.45
CA GLU A 360 1.05 26.49 -2.78
C GLU A 360 1.22 27.47 -1.61
N ALA A 361 1.08 26.97 -0.36
CA ALA A 361 1.32 27.77 0.86
C ALA A 361 2.80 27.92 1.23
N GLY A 362 3.71 27.29 0.50
CA GLY A 362 5.15 27.30 0.78
C GLY A 362 5.60 26.33 1.86
N ILE A 363 4.81 25.30 2.16
CA ILE A 363 5.04 24.29 3.20
C ILE A 363 5.40 22.96 2.56
N GLY A 364 6.51 22.34 3.00
CA GLY A 364 6.88 20.98 2.63
C GLY A 364 6.15 19.94 3.47
N LEU A 365 5.93 18.76 2.90
CA LEU A 365 5.32 17.63 3.60
C LEU A 365 6.30 16.46 3.74
N ILE A 366 6.47 16.00 4.98
CA ILE A 366 7.27 14.83 5.37
C ILE A 366 6.28 13.73 5.79
N LEU A 367 6.50 12.52 5.30
CA LEU A 367 5.77 11.34 5.76
C LEU A 367 6.57 10.61 6.82
N ASP A 368 5.94 10.31 7.94
CA ASP A 368 6.43 9.32 8.87
C ASP A 368 6.22 7.93 8.26
N TRP A 369 7.32 7.30 7.87
CA TRP A 369 7.37 6.07 7.09
C TRP A 369 7.90 4.91 7.92
N VAL A 370 7.18 3.80 7.92
CA VAL A 370 7.41 2.64 8.80
C VAL A 370 7.93 1.43 8.00
N PRO A 371 9.22 1.36 7.66
CA PRO A 371 9.81 0.20 6.98
C PRO A 371 10.38 -0.84 7.95
N GLY A 372 10.36 -0.58 9.25
CA GLY A 372 10.97 -1.43 10.28
C GLY A 372 10.20 -2.72 10.52
N HIS A 373 8.88 -2.62 10.52
CA HIS A 373 8.02 -3.71 10.93
C HIS A 373 6.62 -3.61 10.32
N PHE A 374 5.80 -4.66 10.49
CA PHE A 374 4.41 -4.72 10.06
C PHE A 374 3.58 -5.62 10.98
N PRO A 375 2.24 -5.40 11.08
CA PRO A 375 1.39 -6.14 11.99
C PRO A 375 1.15 -7.59 11.54
N ASN A 376 0.69 -8.41 12.47
CA ASN A 376 0.36 -9.82 12.24
C ASN A 376 -1.10 -10.07 11.80
N ASP A 377 -1.79 -9.03 11.34
CA ASP A 377 -3.17 -9.13 10.87
C ASP A 377 -3.32 -10.18 9.75
N PRO A 378 -4.37 -11.02 9.79
CA PRO A 378 -4.51 -12.15 8.86
C PRO A 378 -4.60 -11.75 7.38
N HIS A 379 -5.01 -10.52 7.07
CA HIS A 379 -5.09 -9.99 5.71
C HIS A 379 -3.81 -9.26 5.25
N GLY A 380 -2.84 -9.07 6.16
CA GLY A 380 -1.56 -8.41 5.92
C GLY A 380 -0.49 -9.32 5.32
N LEU A 381 0.77 -8.91 5.52
CA LEU A 381 1.95 -9.52 4.88
C LEU A 381 2.47 -10.79 5.58
N GLY A 382 2.16 -10.99 6.87
CA GLY A 382 2.70 -12.10 7.66
C GLY A 382 2.30 -13.47 7.09
N LEU A 383 3.25 -14.37 6.88
CA LEU A 383 3.03 -15.69 6.25
C LEU A 383 2.26 -15.58 4.93
N PHE A 384 2.62 -14.61 4.08
CA PHE A 384 1.79 -14.15 2.98
C PHE A 384 1.32 -15.26 2.03
N ASP A 385 2.21 -16.14 1.62
CA ASP A 385 1.94 -17.26 0.72
C ASP A 385 2.01 -18.65 1.42
N GLY A 386 1.78 -18.66 2.74
CA GLY A 386 1.95 -19.82 3.60
C GLY A 386 3.40 -20.08 4.01
N THR A 387 4.28 -19.12 3.74
CA THR A 387 5.68 -19.10 4.18
C THR A 387 6.05 -17.73 4.74
N HIS A 388 7.17 -17.63 5.44
CA HIS A 388 7.76 -16.36 5.85
C HIS A 388 8.35 -15.67 4.61
N LEU A 389 7.49 -14.95 3.86
CA LEU A 389 7.83 -14.33 2.59
C LEU A 389 8.48 -12.96 2.77
N TYR A 390 7.85 -12.09 3.55
CA TYR A 390 8.33 -10.74 3.83
C TYR A 390 9.19 -10.65 5.08
N GLU A 391 9.02 -11.56 6.02
CA GLU A 391 9.72 -11.65 7.29
C GLU A 391 10.72 -12.81 7.34
N HIS A 392 11.57 -12.84 8.37
CA HIS A 392 12.42 -13.99 8.67
C HIS A 392 11.63 -15.12 9.34
N ALA A 393 11.99 -16.37 9.02
CA ALA A 393 11.38 -17.55 9.64
C ALA A 393 11.82 -17.74 11.11
N ASP A 394 13.04 -17.33 11.47
CA ASP A 394 13.51 -17.35 12.86
C ASP A 394 12.94 -16.14 13.62
N PRO A 395 12.11 -16.33 14.65
CA PRO A 395 11.49 -15.23 15.39
C PRO A 395 12.52 -14.35 16.11
N ARG A 396 13.75 -14.83 16.33
CA ARG A 396 14.86 -14.03 16.87
C ARG A 396 15.34 -12.96 15.89
N GLN A 397 14.95 -13.03 14.62
CA GLN A 397 15.25 -12.06 13.58
C GLN A 397 13.97 -11.46 12.96
N GLY A 398 12.87 -12.21 12.97
CA GLY A 398 11.65 -11.89 12.23
C GLY A 398 10.49 -11.36 13.07
N TYR A 399 10.65 -11.17 14.40
CA TYR A 399 9.54 -10.78 15.26
C TYR A 399 9.97 -9.87 16.42
N HIS A 400 9.33 -8.72 16.58
CA HIS A 400 9.47 -7.84 17.72
C HIS A 400 8.54 -8.28 18.85
N GLN A 401 9.10 -8.74 19.98
CA GLN A 401 8.33 -9.23 21.12
C GLN A 401 7.56 -8.09 21.82
N ASP A 402 8.16 -6.90 21.93
CA ASP A 402 7.59 -5.75 22.61
C ASP A 402 6.40 -5.16 21.86
N TRP A 403 6.45 -5.17 20.53
CA TRP A 403 5.42 -4.55 19.68
C TRP A 403 4.43 -5.55 19.09
N GLY A 404 4.72 -6.86 19.19
CA GLY A 404 3.89 -7.90 18.60
C GLY A 404 3.82 -7.85 17.07
N THR A 405 4.91 -7.39 16.41
CA THR A 405 4.98 -7.18 14.96
C THR A 405 6.07 -8.01 14.30
N TYR A 406 5.89 -8.31 13.01
CA TYR A 406 6.93 -8.93 12.20
C TYR A 406 8.00 -7.92 11.78
N ILE A 407 9.24 -8.39 11.54
CA ILE A 407 10.37 -7.62 11.03
C ILE A 407 10.61 -8.04 9.58
N TYR A 408 10.76 -7.05 8.68
CA TYR A 408 11.08 -7.31 7.28
C TYR A 408 12.43 -8.01 7.10
N ASN A 409 12.49 -8.94 6.16
CA ASN A 409 13.74 -9.58 5.75
C ASN A 409 14.46 -8.73 4.69
N TYR A 410 15.25 -7.76 5.14
CA TYR A 410 15.98 -6.82 4.28
C TYR A 410 17.00 -7.49 3.36
N GLY A 411 17.50 -8.67 3.76
CA GLY A 411 18.44 -9.47 2.95
C GLY A 411 17.78 -10.16 1.76
N ARG A 412 16.44 -10.24 1.72
CA ARG A 412 15.71 -10.72 0.54
C ARG A 412 15.53 -9.58 -0.47
N GLN A 413 16.14 -9.76 -1.64
CA GLN A 413 16.20 -8.71 -2.66
C GLN A 413 14.81 -8.17 -3.07
N GLU A 414 13.83 -9.06 -3.18
CA GLU A 414 12.45 -8.68 -3.52
C GLU A 414 11.80 -7.83 -2.42
N VAL A 415 12.09 -8.12 -1.14
CA VAL A 415 11.59 -7.34 -0.01
C VAL A 415 12.28 -5.97 0.05
N ALA A 416 13.60 -5.93 -0.15
CA ALA A 416 14.33 -4.66 -0.24
C ALA A 416 13.83 -3.81 -1.42
N ALA A 417 13.60 -4.42 -2.60
CA ALA A 417 13.03 -3.74 -3.76
C ALA A 417 11.61 -3.21 -3.49
N PHE A 418 10.76 -4.00 -2.82
CA PHE A 418 9.41 -3.60 -2.43
C PHE A 418 9.41 -2.36 -1.52
N LEU A 419 10.25 -2.34 -0.48
CA LEU A 419 10.33 -1.24 0.48
C LEU A 419 10.96 0.02 -0.16
N VAL A 420 12.05 -0.12 -0.93
CA VAL A 420 12.68 1.03 -1.62
C VAL A 420 11.75 1.61 -2.67
N ALA A 421 11.03 0.76 -3.42
CA ALA A 421 10.02 1.21 -4.38
C ALA A 421 8.86 1.94 -3.66
N ASN A 422 8.50 1.53 -2.45
CA ASN A 422 7.49 2.21 -1.65
C ASN A 422 7.95 3.62 -1.22
N ALA A 423 9.18 3.76 -0.70
CA ALA A 423 9.76 5.07 -0.39
C ALA A 423 9.76 5.99 -1.62
N ARG A 424 10.24 5.48 -2.75
CA ARG A 424 10.25 6.19 -4.04
C ARG A 424 8.84 6.59 -4.50
N PHE A 425 7.85 5.70 -4.34
CA PHE A 425 6.45 5.94 -4.69
C PHE A 425 5.88 7.17 -3.98
N TRP A 426 6.06 7.29 -2.68
CA TRP A 426 5.60 8.43 -1.89
C TRP A 426 6.26 9.74 -2.35
N LEU A 427 7.57 9.71 -2.63
CA LEU A 427 8.31 10.90 -3.07
C LEU A 427 7.97 11.32 -4.51
N GLU A 428 7.77 10.37 -5.44
CA GLU A 428 7.50 10.67 -6.84
C GLU A 428 6.01 10.86 -7.14
N ARG A 429 5.15 9.94 -6.67
CA ARG A 429 3.73 9.94 -7.06
C ARG A 429 2.92 10.93 -6.24
N TYR A 430 3.19 11.02 -4.95
CA TYR A 430 2.56 12.01 -4.08
C TYR A 430 3.37 13.29 -3.92
N ARG A 431 4.54 13.41 -4.56
CA ARG A 431 5.41 14.58 -4.57
C ARG A 431 5.81 15.06 -3.17
N LEU A 432 5.92 14.16 -2.19
CA LEU A 432 6.30 14.50 -0.84
C LEU A 432 7.74 15.05 -0.78
N ASP A 433 8.01 15.89 0.23
CA ASP A 433 9.29 16.59 0.40
C ASP A 433 10.25 15.84 1.31
N GLY A 434 9.80 14.78 1.96
CA GLY A 434 10.67 13.97 2.79
C GLY A 434 10.01 12.74 3.38
N LEU A 435 10.86 11.91 3.99
CA LEU A 435 10.48 10.74 4.78
C LEU A 435 11.17 10.82 6.14
N ARG A 436 10.43 10.70 7.21
CA ARG A 436 10.96 10.35 8.53
C ARG A 436 10.86 8.83 8.64
N VAL A 437 11.98 8.18 8.91
CA VAL A 437 12.06 6.71 9.03
C VAL A 437 11.96 6.34 10.50
N ASP A 438 10.88 5.63 10.80
CA ASP A 438 10.52 5.17 12.13
C ASP A 438 11.49 4.11 12.64
N ALA A 439 11.83 4.18 13.95
CA ALA A 439 12.51 3.15 14.72
C ALA A 439 13.81 2.60 14.08
N VAL A 440 14.64 3.46 13.48
CA VAL A 440 15.87 3.03 12.78
C VAL A 440 16.81 2.23 13.70
N ALA A 441 16.88 2.53 15.00
CA ALA A 441 17.65 1.74 15.95
C ALA A 441 17.24 0.26 15.99
N SER A 442 15.95 -0.02 15.89
CA SER A 442 15.43 -1.40 15.85
C SER A 442 15.83 -2.16 14.59
N MET A 443 16.09 -1.43 13.50
CA MET A 443 16.56 -2.01 12.24
C MET A 443 18.07 -2.27 12.26
N LEU A 444 18.85 -1.39 12.88
CA LEU A 444 20.32 -1.45 12.89
C LEU A 444 20.87 -2.56 13.79
N TYR A 445 20.16 -2.91 14.87
CA TYR A 445 20.67 -3.82 15.89
C TYR A 445 19.84 -5.10 16.00
N LEU A 446 20.50 -6.25 15.78
CA LEU A 446 19.90 -7.59 15.88
C LEU A 446 19.47 -7.94 17.32
N ASP A 447 20.09 -7.31 18.31
CA ASP A 447 19.81 -7.48 19.74
C ASP A 447 18.88 -6.39 20.32
N TYR A 448 18.28 -5.54 19.48
CA TYR A 448 17.35 -4.49 19.94
C TYR A 448 16.21 -5.09 20.77
N SER A 449 16.03 -4.60 22.00
CA SER A 449 15.03 -5.08 22.99
C SER A 449 15.08 -6.60 23.25
N ARG A 450 16.27 -7.24 23.12
CA ARG A 450 16.45 -8.68 23.30
C ARG A 450 17.47 -9.00 24.37
N ARG A 451 17.27 -10.09 25.06
CA ARG A 451 18.24 -10.62 26.04
C ARG A 451 19.29 -11.49 25.33
N ALA A 452 20.35 -11.78 26.06
CA ALA A 452 21.37 -12.74 25.58
C ALA A 452 20.72 -14.09 25.24
N GLY A 453 20.96 -14.58 24.01
CA GLY A 453 20.38 -15.81 23.48
C GLY A 453 19.05 -15.65 22.74
N GLU A 454 18.42 -14.48 22.78
CA GLU A 454 17.15 -14.17 22.09
C GLU A 454 17.36 -13.52 20.71
N TRP A 455 18.58 -13.42 20.22
CA TRP A 455 18.96 -12.87 18.94
C TRP A 455 20.03 -13.70 18.24
N VAL A 456 20.23 -13.49 16.95
CA VAL A 456 21.21 -14.22 16.13
C VAL A 456 22.28 -13.22 15.67
N PRO A 457 23.55 -13.45 15.98
CA PRO A 457 24.65 -12.61 15.51
C PRO A 457 24.76 -12.58 13.98
N ASN A 458 25.27 -11.48 13.45
CA ASN A 458 25.60 -11.38 12.04
C ASN A 458 26.76 -12.33 11.66
N ARG A 459 27.08 -12.42 10.37
CA ARG A 459 28.12 -13.32 9.82
C ARG A 459 29.53 -13.06 10.39
N TYR A 460 29.76 -11.96 11.09
CA TYR A 460 31.02 -11.62 11.73
C TYR A 460 30.96 -11.76 13.26
N GLY A 461 29.85 -12.18 13.81
CA GLY A 461 29.63 -12.36 15.25
C GLY A 461 29.17 -11.10 15.98
N GLY A 462 28.93 -9.98 15.28
CA GLY A 462 28.43 -8.72 15.82
C GLY A 462 26.90 -8.67 15.89
N ASN A 463 26.41 -7.58 16.49
CA ASN A 463 24.97 -7.30 16.65
C ASN A 463 24.41 -6.35 15.59
N GLU A 464 25.24 -5.83 14.68
CA GLU A 464 24.77 -4.98 13.59
C GLU A 464 24.00 -5.80 12.55
N ASN A 465 22.83 -5.32 12.14
CA ASN A 465 22.06 -5.89 11.06
C ASN A 465 22.58 -5.37 9.71
N LEU A 466 23.51 -6.12 9.12
CA LEU A 466 24.19 -5.72 7.89
C LEU A 466 23.24 -5.54 6.70
N ASP A 467 22.18 -6.36 6.63
CA ASP A 467 21.20 -6.29 5.55
C ASP A 467 20.32 -5.03 5.67
N ALA A 468 19.94 -4.66 6.88
CA ALA A 468 19.21 -3.42 7.14
C ALA A 468 20.07 -2.16 6.88
N ILE A 469 21.37 -2.21 7.22
CA ILE A 469 22.33 -1.14 6.91
C ILE A 469 22.43 -0.91 5.39
N ASP A 470 22.59 -1.98 4.62
CA ASP A 470 22.65 -1.90 3.16
C ASP A 470 21.32 -1.41 2.57
N PHE A 471 20.20 -1.87 3.09
CA PHE A 471 18.87 -1.39 2.72
C PHE A 471 18.72 0.12 2.96
N LEU A 472 19.04 0.62 4.16
CA LEU A 472 18.93 2.05 4.51
C LEU A 472 19.79 2.94 3.63
N ARG A 473 21.03 2.53 3.34
CA ARG A 473 21.93 3.23 2.41
C ARG A 473 21.32 3.31 1.02
N ARG A 474 20.86 2.17 0.50
CA ARG A 474 20.25 2.10 -0.83
C ARG A 474 18.98 2.95 -0.90
N MET A 475 18.12 2.89 0.13
CA MET A 475 16.89 3.68 0.22
C MET A 475 17.22 5.19 0.12
N ASN A 476 18.18 5.70 0.90
CA ASN A 476 18.59 7.10 0.88
C ASN A 476 19.15 7.52 -0.49
N GLU A 477 20.02 6.70 -1.11
CA GLU A 477 20.56 6.96 -2.45
C GLU A 477 19.46 7.06 -3.51
N VAL A 478 18.47 6.16 -3.44
CA VAL A 478 17.34 6.15 -4.37
C VAL A 478 16.42 7.34 -4.12
N ALA A 479 16.11 7.68 -2.88
CA ALA A 479 15.26 8.80 -2.51
C ALA A 479 15.81 10.12 -3.08
N TYR A 480 17.10 10.42 -2.87
CA TYR A 480 17.72 11.64 -3.37
C TYR A 480 17.86 11.69 -4.90
N ARG A 481 18.04 10.53 -5.55
CA ARG A 481 18.08 10.45 -7.01
C ARG A 481 16.70 10.65 -7.63
N ALA A 482 15.68 10.02 -7.04
CA ALA A 482 14.31 10.06 -7.54
C ALA A 482 13.63 11.41 -7.34
N ALA A 483 13.94 12.08 -6.24
CA ALA A 483 13.31 13.35 -5.87
C ALA A 483 14.36 14.34 -5.32
N PRO A 484 15.04 15.10 -6.18
CA PRO A 484 16.07 16.04 -5.76
C PRO A 484 15.56 17.07 -4.76
N GLY A 485 16.37 17.34 -3.71
CA GLY A 485 16.07 18.30 -2.67
C GLY A 485 15.13 17.81 -1.57
N VAL A 486 14.69 16.55 -1.60
CA VAL A 486 13.95 15.93 -0.49
C VAL A 486 14.84 15.77 0.74
N ILE A 487 14.21 15.56 1.89
CA ILE A 487 14.90 15.26 3.15
C ILE A 487 14.54 13.85 3.61
N THR A 488 15.53 13.14 4.16
CA THR A 488 15.29 11.90 4.90
C THR A 488 15.74 12.11 6.33
N VAL A 489 14.94 11.68 7.29
CA VAL A 489 15.17 11.89 8.72
C VAL A 489 15.16 10.53 9.41
N ALA A 490 16.20 10.21 10.17
CA ALA A 490 16.24 9.00 10.98
C ALA A 490 15.75 9.27 12.38
N GLU A 491 14.77 8.50 12.85
CA GLU A 491 14.57 8.32 14.28
C GLU A 491 15.51 7.24 14.76
N GLU A 492 16.67 7.67 15.26
CA GLU A 492 17.73 6.81 15.76
C GLU A 492 18.20 7.30 17.13
N SER A 493 17.91 6.53 18.17
CA SER A 493 18.11 6.90 19.58
C SER A 493 19.45 6.47 20.17
N THR A 494 20.26 5.73 19.40
CA THR A 494 21.53 5.19 19.89
C THR A 494 22.73 6.06 19.50
N ALA A 495 23.92 5.63 19.89
CA ALA A 495 25.18 6.28 19.52
C ALA A 495 25.73 5.77 18.16
N TRP A 496 24.89 5.26 17.26
CA TRP A 496 25.34 4.85 15.93
C TRP A 496 26.01 6.02 15.19
N PRO A 497 27.25 5.86 14.71
CA PRO A 497 27.98 6.96 14.10
C PRO A 497 27.62 7.15 12.64
N GLY A 498 27.59 8.40 12.17
CA GLY A 498 27.44 8.72 10.76
C GLY A 498 26.06 8.43 10.18
N VAL A 499 24.99 8.52 10.96
CA VAL A 499 23.61 8.35 10.49
C VAL A 499 23.33 9.34 9.35
N SER A 500 23.69 10.62 9.53
CA SER A 500 23.50 11.68 8.53
C SER A 500 24.74 11.97 7.69
N HIS A 501 25.72 11.08 7.71
CA HIS A 501 26.90 11.18 6.84
C HIS A 501 26.64 10.49 5.49
N PRO A 502 27.29 10.94 4.41
CA PRO A 502 27.16 10.33 3.09
C PRO A 502 27.55 8.85 3.07
N THR A 503 26.87 8.05 2.25
CA THR A 503 27.13 6.61 2.12
C THR A 503 28.56 6.30 1.68
N TYR A 504 29.16 7.13 0.80
CA TYR A 504 30.53 6.97 0.34
C TYR A 504 31.61 7.20 1.41
N THR A 505 31.25 7.82 2.55
CA THR A 505 32.12 7.95 3.73
C THR A 505 31.86 6.89 4.80
N GLY A 506 30.97 5.93 4.49
CA GLY A 506 30.57 4.87 5.41
C GLY A 506 29.32 5.16 6.23
N GLY A 507 28.71 6.35 6.08
CA GLY A 507 27.46 6.72 6.73
C GLY A 507 26.24 6.00 6.20
N LEU A 508 25.06 6.26 6.82
CA LEU A 508 23.77 5.69 6.36
C LEU A 508 23.10 6.53 5.27
N GLY A 509 23.56 7.77 5.04
CA GLY A 509 23.06 8.63 3.97
C GLY A 509 21.80 9.42 4.29
N PHE A 510 21.31 9.42 5.53
CA PHE A 510 20.20 10.30 5.91
C PHE A 510 20.58 11.77 5.80
N GLY A 511 19.60 12.63 5.50
CA GLY A 511 19.80 14.07 5.55
C GLY A 511 19.91 14.59 6.98
N PHE A 512 19.12 14.01 7.88
CA PHE A 512 19.01 14.41 9.27
C PHE A 512 18.83 13.22 10.22
N LYS A 513 19.13 13.47 11.51
CA LYS A 513 18.87 12.57 12.62
C LYS A 513 18.14 13.31 13.72
N TRP A 514 17.14 12.71 14.36
CA TRP A 514 16.57 13.25 15.59
C TRP A 514 17.59 13.23 16.72
N ASN A 515 17.72 14.34 17.45
CA ASN A 515 18.62 14.45 18.62
C ASN A 515 17.87 14.00 19.88
N MET A 516 17.73 12.69 20.05
CA MET A 516 17.04 12.12 21.22
C MET A 516 17.81 12.40 22.53
N GLY A 517 19.15 12.46 22.47
CA GLY A 517 19.99 12.83 23.62
C GLY A 517 19.68 14.23 24.13
N TRP A 518 19.65 15.22 23.23
CA TRP A 518 19.25 16.58 23.57
C TRP A 518 17.85 16.64 24.19
N MET A 519 16.91 15.94 23.59
CA MET A 519 15.52 15.90 24.05
C MET A 519 15.44 15.36 25.50
N HIS A 520 16.04 14.19 25.76
CA HIS A 520 16.01 13.56 27.08
C HIS A 520 16.71 14.43 28.14
N ASP A 521 17.89 14.96 27.84
CA ASP A 521 18.68 15.75 28.81
C ASP A 521 17.96 17.06 29.13
N THR A 522 17.46 17.78 28.15
CA THR A 522 16.80 19.06 28.34
C THR A 522 15.43 18.92 29.03
N LEU A 523 14.65 17.90 28.72
CA LEU A 523 13.40 17.60 29.42
C LEU A 523 13.67 17.22 30.89
N ARG A 524 14.70 16.40 31.14
CA ARG A 524 15.12 16.06 32.52
C ARG A 524 15.52 17.28 33.31
N PHE A 525 16.23 18.24 32.68
CA PHE A 525 16.64 19.50 33.33
C PHE A 525 15.43 20.38 33.64
N ILE A 526 14.56 20.64 32.62
CA ILE A 526 13.48 21.62 32.79
C ILE A 526 12.39 21.13 33.74
N ALA A 527 12.22 19.80 33.89
CA ALA A 527 11.30 19.19 34.84
C ALA A 527 11.74 19.34 36.31
N LYS A 528 13.02 19.71 36.58
CA LYS A 528 13.49 19.92 37.94
C LYS A 528 12.96 21.23 38.50
N GLU A 529 12.68 21.24 39.82
CA GLU A 529 12.40 22.48 40.55
C GLU A 529 13.56 23.48 40.37
N PRO A 530 13.29 24.77 40.13
CA PRO A 530 14.31 25.76 39.83
C PRO A 530 15.45 25.80 40.84
N VAL A 531 15.19 25.57 42.13
CA VAL A 531 16.20 25.55 43.19
C VAL A 531 17.28 24.47 42.98
N HIS A 532 16.96 23.41 42.32
CA HIS A 532 17.85 22.29 42.05
C HIS A 532 18.61 22.42 40.74
N ARG A 533 18.15 23.20 39.75
CA ARG A 533 18.72 23.29 38.39
C ARG A 533 20.20 23.71 38.38
N ARG A 534 20.64 24.51 39.34
CA ARG A 534 22.06 24.93 39.47
C ARG A 534 23.05 23.77 39.60
N TYR A 535 22.59 22.59 40.00
CA TYR A 535 23.42 21.38 40.14
C TYR A 535 23.39 20.48 38.89
N HIS A 536 22.63 20.86 37.86
CA HIS A 536 22.36 20.04 36.70
C HIS A 536 22.62 20.76 35.36
N HIS A 537 23.43 21.81 35.35
CA HIS A 537 23.73 22.59 34.15
C HIS A 537 24.30 21.76 33.01
N HIS A 538 25.02 20.67 33.32
CA HIS A 538 25.56 19.76 32.32
C HIS A 538 24.47 19.10 31.46
N ASP A 539 23.27 18.90 31.98
CA ASP A 539 22.12 18.38 31.21
C ASP A 539 21.75 19.31 30.04
N LEU A 540 21.95 20.64 30.20
CA LEU A 540 21.74 21.61 29.11
C LEU A 540 22.94 21.75 28.16
N THR A 541 24.14 21.64 28.69
CA THR A 541 25.37 21.97 27.93
C THR A 541 25.99 20.76 27.26
N PHE A 542 25.69 19.56 27.72
CA PHE A 542 26.24 18.32 27.16
C PHE A 542 25.94 18.17 25.69
N GLY A 543 24.70 18.50 25.26
CA GLY A 543 24.29 18.47 23.86
C GLY A 543 25.17 19.30 22.92
N LEU A 544 25.81 20.36 23.41
CA LEU A 544 26.70 21.19 22.61
C LEU A 544 28.02 20.50 22.24
N LEU A 545 28.45 19.50 23.02
CA LEU A 545 29.68 18.75 22.72
C LEU A 545 29.58 17.94 21.42
N TYR A 546 28.37 17.52 21.06
CA TYR A 546 28.14 16.70 19.85
C TYR A 546 27.16 17.35 18.85
N ALA A 547 26.75 18.61 19.08
CA ALA A 547 25.73 19.29 18.27
C ALA A 547 26.02 19.34 16.75
N PHE A 548 27.26 19.13 16.34
CA PHE A 548 27.73 19.21 14.96
C PHE A 548 28.30 17.88 14.43
N THR A 549 28.15 16.77 15.18
CA THR A 549 28.62 15.46 14.72
C THR A 549 27.65 14.85 13.71
N GLU A 550 26.40 15.26 13.71
CA GLU A 550 25.34 14.86 12.79
C GLU A 550 24.54 16.10 12.36
N ASN A 551 23.72 15.99 11.33
CA ASN A 551 22.72 16.98 10.97
C ASN A 551 21.47 16.78 11.85
N PHE A 552 21.40 17.44 13.00
CA PHE A 552 20.34 17.19 13.96
C PHE A 552 19.06 17.97 13.70
N ILE A 553 17.93 17.31 13.96
CA ILE A 553 16.63 17.91 14.27
C ILE A 553 16.41 17.74 15.78
N LEU A 554 16.01 18.81 16.47
CA LEU A 554 15.68 18.78 17.89
C LEU A 554 14.19 18.41 18.03
N PRO A 555 13.85 17.17 18.43
CA PRO A 555 12.45 16.74 18.48
C PRO A 555 11.83 17.05 19.85
N LEU A 556 10.66 17.66 19.85
CA LEU A 556 9.66 17.54 20.90
C LEU A 556 8.45 16.89 20.26
N SER A 557 8.55 15.57 20.08
CA SER A 557 7.66 14.78 19.26
C SER A 557 6.43 14.25 20.02
N HIS A 558 5.55 13.56 19.30
CA HIS A 558 4.40 12.87 19.88
C HIS A 558 4.80 11.91 21.00
N ASP A 559 5.92 11.20 20.87
CA ASP A 559 6.38 10.23 21.86
C ASP A 559 6.58 10.84 23.26
N GLU A 560 6.85 12.13 23.34
CA GLU A 560 7.07 12.81 24.61
C GLU A 560 5.78 13.19 25.33
N VAL A 561 4.64 13.14 24.66
CA VAL A 561 3.35 13.63 25.16
C VAL A 561 2.22 12.60 25.11
N VAL A 562 2.52 11.35 24.76
CA VAL A 562 1.56 10.24 24.75
C VAL A 562 1.09 9.88 26.16
N HIS A 563 0.00 9.11 26.23
CA HIS A 563 -0.64 8.68 27.46
C HIS A 563 0.35 8.18 28.52
N GLY A 564 0.24 8.72 29.73
CA GLY A 564 1.12 8.41 30.86
C GLY A 564 2.43 9.21 30.91
N LYS A 565 2.78 9.96 29.84
CA LYS A 565 3.98 10.83 29.83
C LYS A 565 3.68 12.29 30.16
N GLY A 566 2.42 12.72 30.07
CA GLY A 566 1.97 14.10 30.30
C GLY A 566 2.37 15.06 29.18
N SER A 567 1.71 16.22 29.08
CA SER A 567 2.05 17.24 28.06
C SER A 567 3.42 17.89 28.35
N ILE A 568 4.01 18.58 27.35
CA ILE A 568 5.26 19.34 27.58
C ILE A 568 5.05 20.39 28.68
N LEU A 569 3.91 21.11 28.69
CA LEU A 569 3.56 22.04 29.77
C LEU A 569 3.42 21.32 31.12
N GLY A 570 2.85 20.11 31.12
CA GLY A 570 2.66 19.28 32.32
C GLY A 570 3.97 18.88 33.00
N LYS A 571 5.07 18.79 32.23
CA LYS A 571 6.43 18.49 32.74
C LYS A 571 7.06 19.67 33.45
N MET A 572 6.53 20.88 33.29
CA MET A 572 7.11 22.11 33.91
C MET A 572 6.70 22.20 35.37
N PRO A 573 7.62 22.52 36.29
CA PRO A 573 7.32 22.69 37.72
C PRO A 573 6.63 24.03 38.01
N GLY A 574 5.98 24.09 39.16
CA GLY A 574 5.37 25.29 39.69
C GLY A 574 3.89 25.45 39.37
N ASP A 575 3.34 26.64 39.68
CA ASP A 575 1.96 26.99 39.38
C ASP A 575 1.74 27.20 37.84
N ARG A 576 0.53 27.46 37.42
CA ARG A 576 0.19 27.60 36.00
C ARG A 576 1.01 28.69 35.31
N TRP A 577 1.19 29.85 35.93
CA TRP A 577 2.00 30.95 35.38
C TRP A 577 3.47 30.54 35.23
N GLN A 578 4.03 29.91 36.27
CA GLN A 578 5.40 29.41 36.28
C GLN A 578 5.64 28.34 35.22
N ARG A 579 4.68 27.42 35.02
CA ARG A 579 4.74 26.40 33.95
C ARG A 579 4.85 27.05 32.58
N PHE A 580 3.98 28.00 32.23
CA PHE A 580 4.07 28.73 30.97
C PHE A 580 5.36 29.57 30.85
N ALA A 581 5.85 30.15 31.93
CA ALA A 581 7.12 30.87 31.93
C ALA A 581 8.30 29.93 31.65
N ASN A 582 8.32 28.73 32.27
CA ASN A 582 9.32 27.71 32.02
C ASN A 582 9.24 27.20 30.57
N LEU A 583 8.01 26.95 30.04
CA LEU A 583 7.81 26.49 28.68
C LEU A 583 8.34 27.51 27.64
N ARG A 584 8.05 28.81 27.84
CA ARG A 584 8.60 29.86 26.96
C ARG A 584 10.13 29.92 27.01
N ALA A 585 10.71 29.78 28.20
CA ALA A 585 12.17 29.74 28.36
C ALA A 585 12.77 28.51 27.66
N TYR A 586 12.10 27.35 27.77
CA TYR A 586 12.53 26.11 27.12
C TYR A 586 12.47 26.22 25.60
N TYR A 587 11.39 26.77 25.05
CA TYR A 587 11.29 27.01 23.60
C TYR A 587 12.32 28.04 23.14
N GLY A 588 12.53 29.11 23.88
CA GLY A 588 13.62 30.06 23.57
C GLY A 588 15.00 29.40 23.52
N PHE A 589 15.27 28.49 24.45
CA PHE A 589 16.50 27.69 24.45
C PHE A 589 16.55 26.74 23.22
N MET A 590 15.47 26.03 22.92
CA MET A 590 15.37 25.14 21.73
C MET A 590 15.63 25.92 20.44
N TRP A 591 15.02 27.10 20.28
CA TRP A 591 15.20 27.93 19.08
C TRP A 591 16.62 28.48 18.93
N GLY A 592 17.26 28.82 20.04
CA GLY A 592 18.66 29.27 20.05
C GLY A 592 19.71 28.16 19.94
N HIS A 593 19.34 26.90 20.17
CA HIS A 593 20.28 25.78 20.15
C HIS A 593 20.57 25.35 18.69
N PRO A 594 21.79 24.88 18.34
CA PRO A 594 22.09 24.31 17.02
C PRO A 594 21.16 23.14 16.64
N GLY A 595 20.78 23.05 15.36
CA GLY A 595 19.90 22.03 14.82
C GLY A 595 18.57 22.58 14.31
N LYS A 596 17.88 21.79 13.48
CA LYS A 596 16.51 22.07 13.02
C LYS A 596 15.53 21.82 14.18
N LYS A 597 14.28 22.22 14.03
CA LYS A 597 13.28 22.18 15.12
C LYS A 597 12.10 21.32 14.72
N LEU A 598 11.60 20.51 15.66
CA LEU A 598 10.35 19.78 15.50
C LEU A 598 9.49 19.97 16.76
N LEU A 599 8.22 20.27 16.55
CA LEU A 599 7.25 20.42 17.61
C LEU A 599 5.96 19.67 17.23
N PHE A 600 5.53 18.79 18.13
CA PHE A 600 4.25 18.09 17.96
C PHE A 600 3.08 19.02 18.22
N MET A 601 2.00 18.82 17.46
CA MET A 601 0.74 19.57 17.55
C MET A 601 0.24 19.72 18.99
N GLY A 602 -0.23 20.92 19.35
CA GLY A 602 -0.63 21.28 20.71
C GLY A 602 0.50 21.86 21.56
N GLY A 603 1.77 21.56 21.23
CA GLY A 603 2.93 22.14 21.90
C GLY A 603 3.02 23.65 21.68
N GLU A 604 2.63 24.16 20.51
CA GLU A 604 2.70 25.57 20.10
C GLU A 604 1.87 26.52 20.96
N PHE A 605 0.77 26.04 21.53
CA PHE A 605 -0.05 26.81 22.47
C PHE A 605 0.05 26.30 23.91
N GLY A 606 0.91 25.32 24.19
CA GLY A 606 1.12 24.76 25.53
C GLY A 606 -0.10 23.99 26.03
N GLN A 607 -0.54 22.99 25.27
CA GLN A 607 -1.62 22.10 25.65
C GLN A 607 -1.41 21.52 27.05
N GLU A 608 -2.43 21.55 27.90
CA GLU A 608 -2.32 21.07 29.29
C GLU A 608 -2.48 19.54 29.38
N ARG A 609 -3.27 18.95 28.48
CA ARG A 609 -3.51 17.51 28.44
C ARG A 609 -2.42 16.80 27.64
N GLU A 610 -2.10 15.59 28.05
CA GLU A 610 -1.34 14.65 27.21
C GLU A 610 -2.14 14.24 25.97
N TRP A 611 -1.48 13.71 24.97
CA TRP A 611 -2.07 13.28 23.69
C TRP A 611 -2.46 11.80 23.71
#